data_12965494fe7dc3ae622a03793de08773
#
_entry.id   12965494fe7dc3ae622a03793de08773
#
_cell.length_a   1.000
_cell.length_b   1.000
_cell.length_c   1.000
_cell.angle_alpha   90.00
_cell.angle_beta   90.00
_cell.angle_gamma   90.00
#
_symmetry.space_group_name_H-M   'P 1'
#
loop_
_entity.id
_entity.type
_entity.pdbx_description
1 polymer ?
#
loop_
_entity_poly.entity_id
_entity_poly.type
_entity_poly.pdbx_seq_one_letter_code
_entity_poly.pdbx_strand_id
1 'polypeptide(L)'
;MEEQFPRNGRVEWIGGAVERKGEMVSREECCLEPGVGIDGEHHASGGETHREVTLIQHEHLGAVASLTGRDSVDPALLRRNIVVSGINLLALQERTFRLGDVVLEGAGPCVPCKRMEQNLGAGGYNAMHGHGGICARVVSGGTVRVGDVVSELTR
;
A
#
# COMPACT_ATOMS: atom_id res chain seq x y z
N MET A 1 -4.21 -20.72 -12.59
CA MET A 1 -4.60 -19.55 -13.39
C MET A 1 -4.34 -18.24 -12.67
N GLU A 2 -4.41 -18.22 -11.36
CA GLU A 2 -4.06 -17.02 -10.58
C GLU A 2 -2.57 -16.70 -10.63
N GLU A 3 -1.75 -17.64 -11.05
CA GLU A 3 -0.29 -17.46 -11.18
C GLU A 3 0.11 -16.63 -12.39
N GLN A 4 -0.82 -16.36 -13.29
CA GLN A 4 -0.53 -15.61 -14.51
C GLN A 4 -1.01 -14.18 -14.41
N PHE A 5 -0.06 -13.25 -14.36
CA PHE A 5 -0.36 -11.83 -14.34
C PHE A 5 -0.27 -11.26 -15.75
N PRO A 6 -1.27 -10.52 -16.22
CA PRO A 6 -1.30 -10.05 -17.60
C PRO A 6 -0.22 -9.00 -17.91
N ARG A 7 0.25 -8.29 -16.89
CA ARG A 7 1.29 -7.25 -17.06
C ARG A 7 1.90 -6.91 -15.70
N ASN A 8 3.02 -6.19 -15.73
CA ASN A 8 3.60 -5.60 -14.53
C ASN A 8 2.85 -4.34 -14.12
N GLY A 9 2.96 -3.99 -12.85
CA GLY A 9 2.42 -2.76 -12.32
C GLY A 9 3.48 -1.69 -12.15
N ARG A 10 3.08 -0.60 -11.51
CA ARG A 10 3.92 0.56 -11.31
C ARG A 10 3.61 1.22 -9.97
N VAL A 11 4.65 1.72 -9.28
CA VAL A 11 4.49 2.54 -8.09
C VAL A 11 4.05 3.94 -8.51
N GLU A 12 2.87 4.38 -8.07
CA GLU A 12 2.31 5.67 -8.41
C GLU A 12 2.53 6.73 -7.34
N TRP A 13 2.62 6.33 -6.08
CA TRP A 13 2.73 7.26 -4.97
C TRP A 13 3.33 6.55 -3.76
N ILE A 14 4.12 7.28 -2.97
CA ILE A 14 4.71 6.79 -1.73
C ILE A 14 4.43 7.80 -0.63
N GLY A 15 4.04 7.33 0.55
CA GLY A 15 3.83 8.20 1.69
C GLY A 15 4.02 7.50 3.02
N GLY A 16 4.25 8.29 4.04
CA GLY A 16 4.40 7.79 5.40
C GLY A 16 4.13 8.90 6.41
N ALA A 17 3.83 8.50 7.64
CA ALA A 17 3.64 9.42 8.75
C ALA A 17 4.79 9.24 9.73
N VAL A 18 5.50 10.31 10.01
CA VAL A 18 6.62 10.30 10.96
C VAL A 18 6.09 10.13 12.39
N GLU A 19 4.97 10.79 12.69
CA GLU A 19 4.36 10.76 14.01
C GLU A 19 3.07 9.94 14.02
N ARG A 20 2.78 9.31 15.15
CA ARG A 20 1.52 8.62 15.35
C ARG A 20 0.36 9.60 15.16
N LYS A 21 -0.62 9.20 14.33
CA LYS A 21 -1.75 10.05 13.94
C LYS A 21 -1.37 11.33 13.19
N GLY A 22 -0.10 11.45 12.80
CA GLY A 22 0.35 12.55 11.97
C GLY A 22 -0.15 12.43 10.54
N GLU A 23 -0.02 13.51 9.78
CA GLU A 23 -0.38 13.51 8.38
C GLU A 23 0.57 12.64 7.58
N MET A 24 0.02 11.98 6.57
CA MET A 24 0.82 11.25 5.60
C MET A 24 1.49 12.25 4.66
N VAL A 25 2.79 12.13 4.55
CA VAL A 25 3.60 13.01 3.70
C VAL A 25 4.05 12.21 2.49
N SER A 26 3.84 12.77 1.28
CA SER A 26 4.28 12.11 0.05
C SER A 26 5.79 12.22 -0.11
N ARG A 27 6.38 11.18 -0.72
CA ARG A 27 7.82 11.07 -0.95
C ARG A 27 8.06 10.57 -2.36
N GLU A 28 9.16 11.02 -2.96
CA GLU A 28 9.57 10.49 -4.27
C GLU A 28 10.23 9.12 -4.17
N GLU A 29 10.83 8.84 -3.02
CA GLU A 29 11.47 7.54 -2.75
C GLU A 29 11.45 7.22 -1.27
N CYS A 30 11.66 5.96 -0.95
CA CYS A 30 11.81 5.50 0.42
C CYS A 30 12.72 4.27 0.46
N CYS A 31 13.29 4.00 1.63
CA CYS A 31 14.01 2.76 1.88
C CYS A 31 13.11 1.81 2.64
N LEU A 32 13.09 0.57 2.21
CA LEU A 32 12.38 -0.50 2.91
C LEU A 32 13.39 -1.47 3.48
N GLU A 33 13.21 -1.88 4.73
CA GLU A 33 14.11 -2.80 5.41
C GLU A 33 13.33 -3.90 6.12
N PRO A 34 13.83 -5.16 6.08
CA PRO A 34 13.21 -6.25 6.83
C PRO A 34 13.13 -5.94 8.31
N GLY A 35 11.97 -6.22 8.92
CA GLY A 35 11.73 -5.99 10.33
C GLY A 35 11.46 -4.54 10.71
N VAL A 36 11.61 -3.63 9.78
CA VAL A 36 11.45 -2.19 10.01
C VAL A 36 10.32 -1.60 9.19
N GLY A 37 10.26 -1.90 7.88
CA GLY A 37 9.33 -1.29 6.95
C GLY A 37 9.93 -0.03 6.31
N ILE A 38 9.13 1.03 6.19
CA ILE A 38 9.58 2.28 5.58
C ILE A 38 10.42 3.08 6.57
N ASP A 39 11.56 3.57 6.09
CA ASP A 39 12.43 4.43 6.86
C ASP A 39 11.74 5.75 7.25
N GLY A 40 11.92 6.17 8.50
CA GLY A 40 11.34 7.41 9.02
C GLY A 40 9.84 7.38 9.26
N GLU A 41 9.19 6.25 9.06
CA GLU A 41 7.77 6.09 9.32
C GLU A 41 7.56 5.64 10.77
N HIS A 42 6.48 6.13 11.38
CA HIS A 42 6.26 5.87 12.82
C HIS A 42 6.09 4.37 13.15
N HIS A 43 5.59 3.57 12.22
CA HIS A 43 5.46 2.13 12.40
C HIS A 43 6.77 1.37 12.21
N ALA A 44 7.82 2.05 11.77
CA ALA A 44 9.05 1.42 11.31
C ALA A 44 9.81 0.64 12.38
N SER A 45 9.64 0.87 13.64
CA SER A 45 10.46 0.24 14.67
C SER A 45 9.72 -0.58 15.70
N GLY A 46 8.47 -0.88 15.50
CA GLY A 46 7.80 -1.56 16.62
C GLY A 46 6.47 -2.10 16.23
N GLY A 47 6.38 -2.81 15.26
CA GLY A 47 5.10 -3.25 14.87
C GLY A 47 4.93 -4.71 14.68
N GLU A 48 3.80 -5.02 14.20
CA GLU A 48 3.45 -6.34 13.77
C GLU A 48 4.22 -6.64 12.49
N THR A 49 4.94 -7.75 12.46
CA THR A 49 5.81 -8.11 11.34
C THR A 49 5.07 -8.24 10.01
N HIS A 50 3.77 -8.52 10.03
CA HIS A 50 2.98 -8.67 8.80
C HIS A 50 2.53 -7.33 8.21
N ARG A 51 2.74 -6.21 8.91
CA ARG A 51 2.34 -4.89 8.46
C ARG A 51 3.52 -3.92 8.36
N GLU A 52 4.64 -4.41 7.89
CA GLU A 52 5.80 -3.55 7.72
C GLU A 52 5.55 -2.47 6.68
N VAL A 53 4.78 -2.81 5.64
CA VAL A 53 4.39 -1.86 4.61
C VAL A 53 2.96 -2.17 4.14
N THR A 54 2.22 -1.13 3.78
CA THR A 54 0.86 -1.28 3.26
C THR A 54 0.79 -0.73 1.84
N LEU A 55 0.07 -1.43 0.98
CA LEU A 55 -0.08 -1.06 -0.43
C LEU A 55 -1.56 -0.99 -0.77
N ILE A 56 -1.93 -0.03 -1.62
CA ILE A 56 -3.31 0.12 -2.07
C ILE A 56 -3.36 0.23 -3.59
N GLN A 57 -4.45 -0.27 -4.17
CA GLN A 57 -4.66 -0.29 -5.60
C GLN A 57 -5.03 1.10 -6.11
N HIS A 58 -4.23 1.64 -7.02
CA HIS A 58 -4.49 2.95 -7.63
C HIS A 58 -5.88 3.02 -8.27
N GLU A 59 -6.26 1.98 -9.00
CA GLU A 59 -7.55 1.91 -9.68
C GLU A 59 -8.73 1.93 -8.70
N HIS A 60 -8.52 1.50 -7.46
CA HIS A 60 -9.57 1.55 -6.44
C HIS A 60 -9.76 2.93 -5.82
N LEU A 61 -8.83 3.86 -6.02
CA LEU A 61 -9.01 5.23 -5.52
C LEU A 61 -10.22 5.89 -6.15
N GLY A 62 -10.45 5.64 -7.44
CA GLY A 62 -11.64 6.11 -8.12
C GLY A 62 -12.92 5.46 -7.59
N ALA A 63 -12.85 4.16 -7.27
CA ALA A 63 -13.99 3.46 -6.68
C ALA A 63 -14.35 4.06 -5.32
N VAL A 64 -13.36 4.28 -4.47
CA VAL A 64 -13.58 4.88 -3.14
C VAL A 64 -14.14 6.30 -3.28
N ALA A 65 -13.62 7.09 -4.22
CA ALA A 65 -14.12 8.43 -4.50
C ALA A 65 -15.59 8.38 -4.88
N SER A 66 -15.94 7.51 -5.81
CA SER A 66 -17.33 7.35 -6.27
C SER A 66 -18.26 6.94 -5.13
N LEU A 67 -17.83 5.98 -4.31
CA LEU A 67 -18.65 5.46 -3.21
C LEU A 67 -18.80 6.47 -2.07
N THR A 68 -17.91 7.44 -1.95
CA THR A 68 -18.00 8.49 -0.94
C THR A 68 -18.55 9.82 -1.48
N GLY A 69 -18.93 9.86 -2.76
CA GLY A 69 -19.46 11.07 -3.38
C GLY A 69 -18.42 12.15 -3.61
N ARG A 70 -17.15 11.78 -3.74
CA ARG A 70 -16.05 12.70 -3.98
C ARG A 70 -15.61 12.64 -5.45
N ASP A 71 -15.05 13.72 -5.96
CA ASP A 71 -14.47 13.73 -7.30
C ASP A 71 -13.17 12.93 -7.36
N SER A 72 -12.40 12.96 -6.27
CA SER A 72 -11.15 12.22 -6.16
C SER A 72 -10.83 11.99 -4.68
N VAL A 73 -9.92 11.04 -4.42
CA VAL A 73 -9.43 10.76 -3.06
C VAL A 73 -7.92 10.90 -3.07
N ASP A 74 -7.41 11.77 -2.18
CA ASP A 74 -5.98 11.89 -1.96
C ASP A 74 -5.49 10.63 -1.22
N PRO A 75 -4.48 9.92 -1.76
CA PRO A 75 -3.96 8.73 -1.10
C PRO A 75 -3.55 8.95 0.36
N ALA A 76 -3.11 10.14 0.72
CA ALA A 76 -2.72 10.47 2.09
C ALA A 76 -3.86 10.24 3.09
N LEU A 77 -5.10 10.42 2.67
CA LEU A 77 -6.26 10.22 3.53
C LEU A 77 -6.47 8.75 3.90
N LEU A 78 -5.99 7.84 3.09
CA LEU A 78 -6.21 6.41 3.27
C LEU A 78 -5.15 5.75 4.13
N ARG A 79 -4.10 6.47 4.50
CA ARG A 79 -3.08 6.02 5.43
C ARG A 79 -2.33 4.77 4.97
N ARG A 80 -2.22 4.60 3.66
CA ARG A 80 -1.44 3.51 3.06
C ARG A 80 -0.11 4.06 2.57
N ASN A 81 0.92 3.20 2.54
CA ASN A 81 2.28 3.64 2.22
C ASN A 81 2.54 3.77 0.73
N ILE A 82 2.08 2.81 -0.06
CA ILE A 82 2.43 2.73 -1.48
C ILE A 82 1.18 2.51 -2.31
N VAL A 83 0.98 3.35 -3.31
CA VAL A 83 -0.10 3.21 -4.29
C VAL A 83 0.48 2.55 -5.53
N VAL A 84 -0.13 1.45 -5.96
CA VAL A 84 0.33 0.66 -7.10
C VAL A 84 -0.77 0.56 -8.15
N SER A 85 -0.40 0.76 -9.40
CA SER A 85 -1.31 0.60 -10.55
C SER A 85 -0.88 -0.56 -11.42
N GLY A 86 -1.81 -1.04 -12.25
CA GLY A 86 -1.50 -1.92 -13.36
C GLY A 86 -1.33 -3.40 -13.04
N ILE A 87 -1.32 -3.76 -11.77
CA ILE A 87 -1.27 -5.16 -11.33
C ILE A 87 -2.26 -5.34 -10.20
N ASN A 88 -2.95 -6.47 -10.17
CA ASN A 88 -3.96 -6.73 -9.15
C ASN A 88 -3.30 -7.08 -7.80
N LEU A 89 -3.29 -6.14 -6.86
CA LEU A 89 -2.66 -6.34 -5.56
C LEU A 89 -3.29 -7.50 -4.77
N LEU A 90 -4.60 -7.70 -4.88
CA LEU A 90 -5.26 -8.79 -4.16
C LEU A 90 -4.72 -10.15 -4.60
N ALA A 91 -4.28 -10.28 -5.84
CA ALA A 91 -3.66 -11.51 -6.32
C ALA A 91 -2.25 -11.70 -5.77
N LEU A 92 -1.65 -10.67 -5.18
CA LEU A 92 -0.32 -10.72 -4.55
C LEU A 92 -0.37 -10.92 -3.04
N GLN A 93 -1.55 -10.99 -2.43
CA GLN A 93 -1.69 -10.94 -0.97
C GLN A 93 -1.03 -12.10 -0.23
N GLU A 94 -0.71 -13.19 -0.92
CA GLU A 94 -0.02 -14.34 -0.34
C GLU A 94 1.18 -14.77 -1.20
N ARG A 95 1.72 -13.84 -1.98
CA ARG A 95 2.81 -14.12 -2.92
C ARG A 95 3.99 -13.21 -2.64
N THR A 96 5.13 -13.63 -3.18
CA THR A 96 6.35 -12.82 -3.19
C THR A 96 6.37 -11.99 -4.46
N PHE A 97 6.67 -10.72 -4.34
CA PHE A 97 6.69 -9.81 -5.49
C PHE A 97 7.78 -8.75 -5.30
N ARG A 98 8.08 -8.05 -6.38
CA ARG A 98 9.16 -7.08 -6.41
C ARG A 98 8.62 -5.67 -6.66
N LEU A 99 9.12 -4.71 -5.87
CA LEU A 99 8.96 -3.28 -6.11
C LEU A 99 10.33 -2.71 -6.43
N GLY A 100 10.62 -2.42 -7.70
CA GLY A 100 11.97 -2.04 -8.07
C GLY A 100 12.96 -3.13 -7.66
N ASP A 101 13.90 -2.79 -6.79
CA ASP A 101 14.90 -3.76 -6.29
C ASP A 101 14.48 -4.43 -4.97
N VAL A 102 13.38 -4.00 -4.38
CA VAL A 102 12.90 -4.53 -3.10
C VAL A 102 12.02 -5.74 -3.33
N VAL A 103 12.17 -6.75 -2.48
CA VAL A 103 11.32 -7.95 -2.51
C VAL A 103 10.40 -7.92 -1.29
N LEU A 104 9.11 -8.07 -1.56
CA LEU A 104 8.07 -8.12 -0.53
C LEU A 104 7.34 -9.45 -0.56
N GLU A 105 6.81 -9.83 0.60
CA GLU A 105 5.90 -10.96 0.71
C GLU A 105 4.54 -10.43 1.16
N GLY A 106 3.51 -10.69 0.38
CA GLY A 106 2.15 -10.32 0.77
C GLY A 106 1.72 -11.04 2.04
N ALA A 107 1.08 -10.32 2.94
CA ALA A 107 0.70 -10.81 4.25
C ALA A 107 -0.82 -10.68 4.51
N GLY A 108 -1.59 -10.70 3.45
CA GLY A 108 -3.04 -10.66 3.52
C GLY A 108 -3.64 -9.29 3.26
N PRO A 109 -4.96 -9.19 3.28
CA PRO A 109 -5.62 -7.92 3.01
C PRO A 109 -5.40 -6.91 4.12
N CYS A 110 -5.32 -5.64 3.76
CA CYS A 110 -5.24 -4.55 4.71
C CYS A 110 -6.67 -4.05 4.96
N VAL A 111 -7.22 -4.39 6.12
CA VAL A 111 -8.58 -4.00 6.45
C VAL A 111 -8.68 -2.51 6.79
N PRO A 112 -9.81 -1.85 6.49
CA PRO A 112 -10.00 -0.46 6.88
C PRO A 112 -10.10 -0.34 8.41
N CYS A 113 -9.82 0.85 8.92
CA CYS A 113 -9.90 1.14 10.36
C CYS A 113 -10.79 2.36 10.60
N LYS A 114 -11.00 2.68 11.85
CA LYS A 114 -11.81 3.85 12.24
C LYS A 114 -11.28 5.15 11.62
N ARG A 115 -9.99 5.21 11.33
CA ARG A 115 -9.38 6.38 10.71
C ARG A 115 -10.00 6.69 9.35
N MET A 116 -10.43 5.65 8.62
CA MET A 116 -11.10 5.84 7.33
C MET A 116 -12.42 6.57 7.49
N GLU A 117 -13.17 6.25 8.54
CA GLU A 117 -14.41 6.95 8.85
C GLU A 117 -14.13 8.42 9.19
N GLN A 118 -13.08 8.67 9.96
CA GLN A 118 -12.69 10.03 10.33
C GLN A 118 -12.23 10.85 9.12
N ASN A 119 -11.39 10.25 8.29
CA ASN A 119 -10.79 10.96 7.17
C ASN A 119 -11.73 11.17 5.99
N LEU A 120 -12.62 10.22 5.75
CA LEU A 120 -13.53 10.26 4.59
C LEU A 120 -14.94 10.72 4.95
N GLY A 121 -15.25 10.82 6.24
CA GLY A 121 -16.59 11.16 6.71
C GLY A 121 -17.46 9.94 6.92
N ALA A 122 -18.72 10.16 7.26
CA ALA A 122 -19.67 9.09 7.54
C ALA A 122 -19.79 8.15 6.34
N GLY A 123 -19.60 6.86 6.59
CA GLY A 123 -19.64 5.85 5.55
C GLY A 123 -18.30 5.55 4.90
N GLY A 124 -17.22 6.26 5.31
CA GLY A 124 -15.89 6.02 4.75
C GLY A 124 -15.37 4.62 5.02
N TYR A 125 -15.60 4.10 6.22
CA TYR A 125 -15.23 2.73 6.54
C TYR A 125 -15.93 1.72 5.61
N ASN A 126 -17.22 1.91 5.42
CA ASN A 126 -18.01 1.06 4.52
C ASN A 126 -17.48 1.12 3.09
N ALA A 127 -17.19 2.32 2.60
CA ALA A 127 -16.69 2.53 1.24
C ALA A 127 -15.33 1.88 1.01
N MET A 128 -14.51 1.79 2.05
CA MET A 128 -13.18 1.18 1.96
C MET A 128 -13.22 -0.35 2.02
N HIS A 129 -14.35 -0.94 2.39
CA HIS A 129 -14.45 -2.38 2.50
C HIS A 129 -14.19 -3.06 1.15
N GLY A 130 -13.21 -3.94 1.12
CA GLY A 130 -12.77 -4.57 -0.13
C GLY A 130 -11.77 -3.74 -0.94
N HIS A 131 -11.51 -2.50 -0.55
CA HIS A 131 -10.62 -1.58 -1.27
C HIS A 131 -9.43 -1.10 -0.44
N GLY A 132 -9.17 -1.75 0.68
CA GLY A 132 -8.12 -1.34 1.62
C GLY A 132 -6.70 -1.72 1.20
N GLY A 133 -6.54 -2.50 0.15
CA GLY A 133 -5.23 -2.96 -0.30
C GLY A 133 -4.72 -4.16 0.46
N ILE A 134 -3.40 -4.33 0.49
CA ILE A 134 -2.74 -5.46 1.15
C ILE A 134 -1.65 -4.98 2.11
N CYS A 135 -1.35 -5.82 3.08
CA CYS A 135 -0.19 -5.69 3.94
C CYS A 135 0.94 -6.54 3.38
N ALA A 136 2.17 -6.17 3.67
CA ALA A 136 3.33 -6.93 3.21
C ALA A 136 4.47 -6.85 4.21
N ARG A 137 5.36 -7.84 4.12
CA ARG A 137 6.64 -7.87 4.84
C ARG A 137 7.76 -7.64 3.85
N VAL A 138 8.83 -7.00 4.31
CA VAL A 138 10.02 -6.82 3.50
C VAL A 138 10.89 -8.08 3.62
N VAL A 139 11.15 -8.72 2.49
CA VAL A 139 12.03 -9.90 2.43
C VAL A 139 13.46 -9.46 2.13
N SER A 140 13.63 -8.59 1.13
CA SER A 140 14.93 -8.03 0.76
C SER A 140 14.77 -6.53 0.60
N GLY A 141 15.52 -5.77 1.38
CA GLY A 141 15.41 -4.33 1.43
C GLY A 141 16.07 -3.60 0.28
N GLY A 142 15.86 -2.30 0.25
CA GLY A 142 16.41 -1.42 -0.77
C GLY A 142 15.59 -0.15 -0.91
N THR A 143 15.84 0.57 -1.98
CA THR A 143 15.14 1.82 -2.29
C THR A 143 14.02 1.58 -3.29
N VAL A 144 12.86 2.14 -3.00
CA VAL A 144 11.71 2.16 -3.91
C VAL A 144 11.46 3.60 -4.33
N ARG A 145 11.23 3.82 -5.61
CA ARG A 145 10.95 5.14 -6.18
C ARG A 145 9.62 5.14 -6.90
N VAL A 146 8.96 6.29 -6.92
CA VAL A 146 7.78 6.49 -7.75
C VAL A 146 8.17 6.20 -9.20
N GLY A 147 7.37 5.38 -9.88
CA GLY A 147 7.66 4.93 -11.22
C GLY A 147 8.30 3.55 -11.31
N ASP A 148 8.74 2.99 -10.18
CA ASP A 148 9.34 1.65 -10.18
C ASP A 148 8.33 0.58 -10.61
N VAL A 149 8.85 -0.46 -11.25
CA VAL A 149 8.05 -1.58 -11.74
C VAL A 149 7.69 -2.51 -10.58
N VAL A 150 6.45 -2.96 -10.59
CA VAL A 150 5.94 -3.97 -9.64
C VAL A 150 5.70 -5.26 -10.42
N SER A 151 6.32 -6.34 -9.99
CA SER A 151 6.20 -7.63 -10.69
C SER A 151 6.12 -8.78 -9.70
N GLU A 152 5.31 -9.78 -10.06
CA GLU A 152 5.25 -11.01 -9.28
C GLU A 152 6.54 -11.81 -9.54
N LEU A 153 7.09 -12.42 -8.48
CA LEU A 153 8.28 -13.23 -8.62
C LEU A 153 7.90 -14.67 -8.96
N THR A 154 8.43 -15.16 -10.07
CA THR A 154 8.27 -16.54 -10.47
C THR A 154 9.20 -17.42 -9.63
N ARG A 155 8.67 -18.49 -9.09
CA ARG A 155 9.45 -19.45 -8.31
C ARG A 155 10.24 -20.39 -9.22
#